data_f7b2a2a0d1522873c42339f6b6030119
#
_entry.id   f7b2a2a0d1522873c42339f6b6030119
#
_cell.length_a   1.000
_cell.length_b   1.000
_cell.length_c   1.000
_cell.angle_alpha   90.00
_cell.angle_beta   90.00
_cell.angle_gamma   90.00
#
_symmetry.space_group_name_H-M   'P 1'
#
loop_
_entity.id
_entity.type
_entity.pdbx_description
1 polymer ?
#
loop_
_entity_poly.entity_id
_entity_poly.type
_entity_poly.pdbx_seq_one_letter_code
_entity_poly.pdbx_strand_id
1 'polypeptide(L)'
;MDKDTAIVIEGDVDRASVPGMHARINTQLIAAKGSEFTLDLTKVTSMDSAGAAFCLVLRNQIVADGGSLKLVGVSQAAKEALLVFRIGLGDRGALLKGPSGFEKLGEQMLKLWEGTVQLLALFVDTVHFTVVGIFKPRQRVKASAIVEQMVRIGSESLGIIALVSLLVGLVVALQSAAQLRQFGANIFIADLVGIAMTAEMGPLMTAILLAGRIGSATAAEIATMTITEEVDALKTMGIHPIRYLVAPRFLAITITQPLLTVVADLLGIMGGFVIAITYLDLSASVFMNELIGALRVKDLLTGLIKSVSFGWIIVFVGAHRGFQVKGGAEGVGIATTSSVVQAIFLVIAADAFFSLLFYF
;
A
#
# COMPACT_ATOMS: atom_id res chain seq x y z
N MET A 1 11.77 -11.62 -53.51
CA MET A 1 10.80 -12.72 -53.72
C MET A 1 9.73 -12.54 -52.64
N ASP A 2 8.65 -11.84 -53.04
CA ASP A 2 7.52 -11.56 -52.15
C ASP A 2 6.80 -12.89 -51.85
N LYS A 3 6.76 -13.26 -50.58
CA LYS A 3 5.88 -14.32 -50.09
C LYS A 3 4.69 -13.70 -49.39
N ASP A 4 3.77 -13.14 -50.20
CA ASP A 4 2.42 -12.86 -49.71
C ASP A 4 1.74 -14.22 -49.44
N THR A 5 1.62 -14.60 -48.18
CA THR A 5 0.91 -15.83 -47.81
C THR A 5 -0.58 -15.49 -47.70
N ALA A 6 -1.33 -15.75 -48.75
CA ALA A 6 -2.78 -15.58 -48.78
C ALA A 6 -3.47 -16.76 -48.08
N ILE A 7 -4.26 -16.47 -47.05
CA ILE A 7 -5.10 -17.43 -46.33
C ILE A 7 -6.54 -17.16 -46.73
N VAL A 8 -7.17 -18.14 -47.38
CA VAL A 8 -8.57 -18.07 -47.81
C VAL A 8 -9.45 -18.76 -46.77
N ILE A 9 -10.48 -18.06 -46.31
CA ILE A 9 -11.49 -18.60 -45.40
C ILE A 9 -12.77 -18.82 -46.23
N GLU A 10 -13.32 -20.02 -46.14
CA GLU A 10 -14.51 -20.44 -46.88
C GLU A 10 -15.60 -20.92 -45.91
N GLY A 11 -16.87 -20.62 -46.23
CA GLY A 11 -18.05 -21.09 -45.50
C GLY A 11 -18.44 -20.22 -44.29
N ASP A 12 -19.10 -20.86 -43.32
CA ASP A 12 -19.60 -20.17 -42.15
C ASP A 12 -18.49 -20.04 -41.06
N VAL A 13 -18.31 -18.83 -40.59
CA VAL A 13 -17.30 -18.51 -39.53
C VAL A 13 -18.03 -18.22 -38.23
N ASP A 14 -18.31 -19.29 -37.50
CA ASP A 14 -19.07 -19.29 -36.25
C ASP A 14 -18.28 -19.94 -35.11
N ARG A 15 -18.88 -19.93 -33.91
CA ARG A 15 -18.27 -20.52 -32.71
C ARG A 15 -17.88 -21.98 -32.86
N ALA A 16 -18.52 -22.75 -33.74
CA ALA A 16 -18.26 -24.16 -33.94
C ALA A 16 -17.09 -24.40 -34.92
N SER A 17 -16.97 -23.57 -35.96
CA SER A 17 -15.94 -23.66 -37.00
C SER A 17 -14.61 -23.03 -36.63
N VAL A 18 -14.62 -21.98 -35.79
CA VAL A 18 -13.41 -21.22 -35.36
C VAL A 18 -12.30 -22.09 -34.77
N PRO A 19 -12.54 -23.07 -33.87
CA PRO A 19 -11.46 -23.91 -33.33
C PRO A 19 -10.69 -24.69 -34.38
N GLY A 20 -11.40 -25.26 -35.36
CA GLY A 20 -10.79 -26.01 -36.46
C GLY A 20 -10.01 -25.11 -37.43
N MET A 21 -10.53 -23.92 -37.72
CA MET A 21 -9.84 -22.92 -38.54
C MET A 21 -8.59 -22.39 -37.85
N HIS A 22 -8.66 -22.11 -36.54
CA HIS A 22 -7.51 -21.64 -35.75
C HIS A 22 -6.36 -22.65 -35.77
N ALA A 23 -6.64 -23.94 -35.59
CA ALA A 23 -5.62 -24.98 -35.63
C ALA A 23 -4.91 -25.08 -37.01
N ARG A 24 -5.68 -24.97 -38.10
CA ARG A 24 -5.13 -24.98 -39.48
C ARG A 24 -4.27 -23.74 -39.75
N ILE A 25 -4.74 -22.58 -39.42
CA ILE A 25 -4.06 -21.29 -39.67
C ILE A 25 -2.82 -21.15 -38.80
N ASN A 26 -2.87 -21.58 -37.55
CA ASN A 26 -1.75 -21.49 -36.62
C ASN A 26 -0.53 -22.30 -37.12
N THR A 27 -0.77 -23.46 -37.80
CA THR A 27 0.30 -24.23 -38.41
C THR A 27 0.98 -23.48 -39.56
N GLN A 28 0.22 -22.66 -40.31
CA GLN A 28 0.75 -21.82 -41.39
C GLN A 28 1.48 -20.57 -40.86
N LEU A 29 0.99 -19.97 -39.76
CA LEU A 29 1.63 -18.85 -39.13
C LEU A 29 2.99 -19.16 -38.53
N ILE A 30 3.13 -20.34 -37.91
CA ILE A 30 4.40 -20.81 -37.35
C ILE A 30 5.48 -20.97 -38.42
N ALA A 31 5.08 -21.35 -39.63
CA ALA A 31 5.99 -21.57 -40.76
C ALA A 31 6.49 -20.29 -41.45
N ALA A 32 5.81 -19.15 -41.24
CA ALA A 32 6.03 -17.89 -41.98
C ALA A 32 6.19 -16.65 -41.08
N LYS A 33 6.95 -16.77 -39.98
CA LYS A 33 7.20 -15.63 -39.06
C LYS A 33 7.73 -14.38 -39.78
N GLY A 34 7.11 -13.22 -39.51
CA GLY A 34 7.59 -11.91 -39.95
C GLY A 34 7.15 -11.51 -41.38
N SER A 35 6.21 -12.25 -42.02
CA SER A 35 5.71 -11.96 -43.36
C SER A 35 4.42 -11.13 -43.33
N GLU A 36 4.09 -10.48 -44.48
CA GLU A 36 2.75 -9.90 -44.69
C GLU A 36 1.78 -11.04 -44.99
N PHE A 37 0.68 -11.07 -44.23
CA PHE A 37 -0.40 -12.04 -44.43
C PHE A 37 -1.62 -11.36 -45.04
N THR A 38 -2.20 -12.00 -46.06
CA THR A 38 -3.45 -11.53 -46.65
C THR A 38 -4.54 -12.53 -46.32
N LEU A 39 -5.59 -12.09 -45.61
CA LEU A 39 -6.75 -12.91 -45.28
C LEU A 39 -7.88 -12.56 -46.23
N ASP A 40 -8.24 -13.54 -47.08
CA ASP A 40 -9.33 -13.41 -48.07
C ASP A 40 -10.63 -13.96 -47.47
N LEU A 41 -11.63 -13.08 -47.33
CA LEU A 41 -12.95 -13.36 -46.79
C LEU A 41 -14.05 -13.34 -47.84
N THR A 42 -13.69 -13.44 -49.15
CA THR A 42 -14.64 -13.36 -50.25
C THR A 42 -15.67 -14.50 -50.20
N LYS A 43 -15.25 -15.69 -49.76
CA LYS A 43 -16.08 -16.91 -49.73
C LYS A 43 -16.77 -17.16 -48.38
N VAL A 44 -16.76 -16.16 -47.45
CA VAL A 44 -17.46 -16.25 -46.17
C VAL A 44 -18.94 -16.01 -46.38
N THR A 45 -19.78 -17.02 -46.06
CA THR A 45 -21.22 -16.99 -46.22
C THR A 45 -21.93 -16.35 -45.00
N SER A 46 -21.47 -16.64 -43.80
CA SER A 46 -21.93 -15.99 -42.57
C SER A 46 -20.78 -15.79 -41.58
N MET A 47 -20.88 -14.77 -40.74
CA MET A 47 -19.91 -14.50 -39.68
C MET A 47 -20.62 -14.00 -38.42
N ASP A 48 -20.35 -14.66 -37.30
CA ASP A 48 -20.84 -14.26 -35.99
C ASP A 48 -19.77 -13.47 -35.17
N SER A 49 -20.09 -13.14 -33.94
CA SER A 49 -19.16 -12.45 -33.05
C SER A 49 -17.88 -13.24 -32.74
N ALA A 50 -17.95 -14.59 -32.74
CA ALA A 50 -16.79 -15.46 -32.54
C ALA A 50 -15.86 -15.42 -33.76
N GLY A 51 -16.41 -15.37 -34.97
CA GLY A 51 -15.66 -15.21 -36.22
C GLY A 51 -14.95 -13.85 -36.27
N ALA A 52 -15.62 -12.79 -35.90
CA ALA A 52 -15.01 -11.45 -35.82
C ALA A 52 -13.89 -11.37 -34.74
N ALA A 53 -14.11 -11.94 -33.56
CA ALA A 53 -13.11 -12.04 -32.51
C ALA A 53 -11.88 -12.88 -32.98
N PHE A 54 -12.10 -13.96 -33.73
CA PHE A 54 -11.04 -14.76 -34.29
C PHE A 54 -10.15 -13.97 -35.25
N CYS A 55 -10.70 -13.16 -36.14
CA CYS A 55 -9.92 -12.25 -37.00
C CYS A 55 -9.06 -11.25 -36.16
N LEU A 56 -9.58 -10.79 -35.05
CA LEU A 56 -8.87 -9.86 -34.12
C LEU A 56 -7.71 -10.59 -33.41
N VAL A 57 -7.92 -11.79 -32.94
CA VAL A 57 -6.88 -12.61 -32.30
C VAL A 57 -5.76 -12.96 -33.31
N LEU A 58 -6.10 -13.38 -34.52
CA LEU A 58 -5.11 -13.63 -35.58
C LEU A 58 -4.29 -12.38 -35.89
N ARG A 59 -4.95 -11.22 -36.04
CA ARG A 59 -4.27 -9.95 -36.25
C ARG A 59 -3.29 -9.63 -35.15
N ASN A 60 -3.72 -9.74 -33.89
CA ASN A 60 -2.87 -9.43 -32.72
C ASN A 60 -1.67 -10.40 -32.65
N GLN A 61 -1.86 -11.66 -32.97
CA GLN A 61 -0.80 -12.65 -32.99
C GLN A 61 0.23 -12.39 -34.09
N ILE A 62 -0.21 -12.07 -35.31
CA ILE A 62 0.67 -11.71 -36.42
C ILE A 62 1.46 -10.44 -36.15
N VAL A 63 0.81 -9.44 -35.58
CA VAL A 63 1.47 -8.17 -35.19
C VAL A 63 2.48 -8.37 -34.06
N ALA A 64 2.19 -9.24 -33.07
CA ALA A 64 3.12 -9.58 -32.02
C ALA A 64 4.39 -10.29 -32.53
N ASP A 65 4.25 -11.09 -33.63
CA ASP A 65 5.36 -11.76 -34.33
C ASP A 65 6.08 -10.82 -35.34
N GLY A 66 5.72 -9.55 -35.41
CA GLY A 66 6.36 -8.54 -36.26
C GLY A 66 5.84 -8.49 -37.71
N GLY A 67 4.74 -9.20 -38.02
CA GLY A 67 4.08 -9.19 -39.32
C GLY A 67 2.94 -8.19 -39.44
N SER A 68 2.29 -8.14 -40.61
CA SER A 68 1.07 -7.36 -40.85
C SER A 68 -0.04 -8.23 -41.45
N LEU A 69 -1.30 -8.00 -41.04
CA LEU A 69 -2.47 -8.69 -41.59
C LEU A 69 -3.30 -7.70 -42.41
N LYS A 70 -3.52 -8.04 -43.70
CA LYS A 70 -4.39 -7.31 -44.61
C LYS A 70 -5.64 -8.13 -44.92
N LEU A 71 -6.81 -7.55 -44.73
CA LEU A 71 -8.09 -8.17 -45.07
C LEU A 71 -8.44 -7.83 -46.52
N VAL A 72 -8.76 -8.82 -47.31
CA VAL A 72 -9.13 -8.67 -48.75
C VAL A 72 -10.43 -9.45 -49.00
N GLY A 73 -11.26 -8.96 -49.89
CA GLY A 73 -12.46 -9.66 -50.33
C GLY A 73 -13.55 -9.81 -49.25
N VAL A 74 -13.74 -8.79 -48.41
CA VAL A 74 -14.70 -8.91 -47.28
C VAL A 74 -16.12 -8.98 -47.79
N SER A 75 -16.81 -10.13 -47.56
CA SER A 75 -18.22 -10.33 -47.89
C SER A 75 -19.12 -9.36 -47.07
N GLN A 76 -20.37 -9.13 -47.51
CA GLN A 76 -21.31 -8.26 -46.82
C GLN A 76 -21.56 -8.73 -45.36
N ALA A 77 -21.72 -10.04 -45.16
CA ALA A 77 -21.92 -10.65 -43.85
C ALA A 77 -20.70 -10.47 -42.92
N ALA A 78 -19.49 -10.65 -43.47
CA ALA A 78 -18.26 -10.42 -42.74
C ALA A 78 -18.07 -8.93 -42.40
N LYS A 79 -18.48 -8.03 -43.26
CA LYS A 79 -18.38 -6.57 -43.05
C LYS A 79 -19.24 -6.10 -41.86
N GLU A 80 -20.47 -6.58 -41.77
CA GLU A 80 -21.37 -6.25 -40.67
C GLU A 80 -20.82 -6.73 -39.32
N ALA A 81 -20.33 -7.97 -39.25
CA ALA A 81 -19.73 -8.53 -38.05
C ALA A 81 -18.44 -7.79 -37.61
N LEU A 82 -17.57 -7.46 -38.58
CA LEU A 82 -16.32 -6.73 -38.31
C LEU A 82 -16.53 -5.28 -37.89
N LEU A 83 -17.58 -4.61 -38.39
CA LEU A 83 -17.94 -3.24 -37.99
C LEU A 83 -18.30 -3.13 -36.49
N VAL A 84 -18.93 -4.17 -35.92
CA VAL A 84 -19.28 -4.21 -34.47
C VAL A 84 -17.99 -4.12 -33.63
N PHE A 85 -16.91 -4.74 -34.08
CA PHE A 85 -15.61 -4.74 -33.37
C PHE A 85 -14.67 -3.62 -33.80
N ARG A 86 -15.12 -2.67 -34.63
CA ARG A 86 -14.28 -1.60 -35.21
C ARG A 86 -12.95 -2.10 -35.80
N ILE A 87 -12.98 -3.28 -36.39
CA ILE A 87 -11.81 -3.81 -37.12
C ILE A 87 -11.77 -3.05 -38.44
N GLY A 88 -10.88 -2.06 -38.52
CA GLY A 88 -10.78 -1.14 -39.66
C GLY A 88 -10.44 -1.90 -40.95
N LEU A 89 -11.34 -1.79 -41.91
CA LEU A 89 -11.12 -2.17 -43.32
C LEU A 89 -10.24 -1.06 -43.94
N GLY A 90 -8.93 -1.14 -43.77
CA GLY A 90 -8.02 -0.32 -44.54
C GLY A 90 -7.17 0.72 -43.83
N ASP A 91 -7.30 0.91 -42.54
CA ASP A 91 -6.34 1.74 -41.83
C ASP A 91 -5.22 0.88 -41.23
N ARG A 92 -3.97 1.31 -41.46
CA ARG A 92 -2.82 0.84 -40.67
C ARG A 92 -3.24 0.93 -39.23
N GLY A 93 -3.47 -0.23 -38.59
CA GLY A 93 -3.96 -0.25 -37.23
C GLY A 93 -3.20 0.78 -36.42
N ALA A 94 -3.92 1.75 -35.92
CA ALA A 94 -3.42 2.50 -34.79
C ALA A 94 -3.14 1.42 -33.73
N LEU A 95 -1.91 0.90 -33.73
CA LEU A 95 -1.33 0.31 -32.56
C LEU A 95 -1.71 1.33 -31.48
N LEU A 96 -2.57 0.92 -30.56
CA LEU A 96 -2.77 1.69 -29.36
C LEU A 96 -1.36 1.96 -28.88
N LYS A 97 -0.82 3.14 -29.20
CA LYS A 97 0.48 3.58 -28.71
C LYS A 97 0.38 3.29 -27.24
N GLY A 98 1.21 2.37 -26.77
CA GLY A 98 1.24 2.11 -25.33
C GLY A 98 1.28 3.46 -24.62
N PRO A 99 0.58 3.62 -23.50
CA PRO A 99 0.38 4.92 -22.89
C PRO A 99 1.70 5.69 -22.88
N SER A 100 1.69 6.92 -23.37
CA SER A 100 2.89 7.76 -23.44
C SER A 100 3.47 7.92 -22.03
N GLY A 101 4.75 8.23 -21.88
CA GLY A 101 5.33 8.41 -20.54
C GLY A 101 4.53 9.40 -19.69
N PHE A 102 3.95 10.42 -20.28
CA PHE A 102 3.06 11.39 -19.63
C PHE A 102 1.71 10.80 -19.24
N GLU A 103 1.12 9.92 -20.07
CA GLU A 103 -0.13 9.21 -19.72
C GLU A 103 0.09 8.22 -18.58
N LYS A 104 1.21 7.48 -18.58
CA LYS A 104 1.59 6.61 -17.45
C LYS A 104 1.78 7.40 -16.16
N LEU A 105 2.44 8.56 -16.25
CA LEU A 105 2.62 9.45 -15.10
C LEU A 105 1.27 9.98 -14.61
N GLY A 106 0.41 10.43 -15.52
CA GLY A 106 -0.95 10.89 -15.18
C GLY A 106 -1.80 9.80 -14.53
N GLU A 107 -1.74 8.57 -15.06
CA GLU A 107 -2.46 7.41 -14.48
C GLU A 107 -1.94 7.06 -13.09
N GLN A 108 -0.62 7.13 -12.86
CA GLN A 108 -0.05 6.90 -11.53
C GLN A 108 -0.46 8.00 -10.55
N MET A 109 -0.46 9.27 -10.98
CA MET A 109 -0.91 10.39 -10.15
C MET A 109 -2.39 10.28 -9.80
N LEU A 110 -3.24 9.89 -10.75
CA LEU A 110 -4.67 9.65 -10.48
C LEU A 110 -4.87 8.51 -9.47
N LYS A 111 -4.16 7.39 -9.61
CA LYS A 111 -4.22 6.27 -8.65
C LYS A 111 -3.76 6.69 -7.25
N LEU A 112 -2.70 7.51 -7.15
CA LEU A 112 -2.26 8.07 -5.87
C LEU A 112 -3.30 9.01 -5.28
N TRP A 113 -3.91 9.86 -6.08
CA TRP A 113 -4.97 10.78 -5.67
C TRP A 113 -6.21 10.03 -5.16
N GLU A 114 -6.70 9.05 -5.93
CA GLU A 114 -7.81 8.19 -5.51
C GLU A 114 -7.51 7.45 -4.21
N GLY A 115 -6.31 6.89 -4.07
CA GLY A 115 -5.87 6.23 -2.84
C GLY A 115 -5.85 7.18 -1.64
N THR A 116 -5.38 8.42 -1.83
CA THR A 116 -5.36 9.44 -0.78
C THR A 116 -6.77 9.85 -0.36
N VAL A 117 -7.66 10.07 -1.33
CA VAL A 117 -9.06 10.40 -1.05
C VAL A 117 -9.78 9.27 -0.31
N GLN A 118 -9.53 8.01 -0.67
CA GLN A 118 -10.09 6.86 0.03
C GLN A 118 -9.56 6.71 1.46
N LEU A 119 -8.28 6.99 1.71
CA LEU A 119 -7.72 7.03 3.06
C LEU A 119 -8.35 8.12 3.91
N LEU A 120 -8.52 9.32 3.35
CA LEU A 120 -9.18 10.44 4.03
C LEU A 120 -10.67 10.12 4.31
N ALA A 121 -11.38 9.52 3.37
CA ALA A 121 -12.76 9.07 3.59
C ALA A 121 -12.83 8.06 4.74
N LEU A 122 -11.94 7.07 4.76
CA LEU A 122 -11.86 6.08 5.84
C LEU A 122 -11.59 6.75 7.20
N PHE A 123 -10.71 7.75 7.25
CA PHE A 123 -10.45 8.54 8.45
C PHE A 123 -11.70 9.28 8.92
N VAL A 124 -12.35 10.03 8.03
CA VAL A 124 -13.56 10.80 8.34
C VAL A 124 -14.69 9.89 8.82
N ASP A 125 -14.92 8.77 8.14
CA ASP A 125 -15.94 7.80 8.53
C ASP A 125 -15.64 7.20 9.91
N THR A 126 -14.39 6.84 10.18
CA THR A 126 -14.00 6.26 11.49
C THR A 126 -14.21 7.28 12.61
N VAL A 127 -13.78 8.52 12.42
CA VAL A 127 -13.98 9.60 13.39
C VAL A 127 -15.47 9.87 13.58
N HIS A 128 -16.23 9.95 12.49
CA HIS A 128 -17.69 10.13 12.55
C HIS A 128 -18.38 9.02 13.35
N PHE A 129 -18.09 7.74 13.05
CA PHE A 129 -18.68 6.63 13.81
C PHE A 129 -18.25 6.62 15.28
N THR A 130 -17.02 7.01 15.57
CA THR A 130 -16.50 7.11 16.94
C THR A 130 -17.22 8.21 17.70
N VAL A 131 -17.33 9.42 17.14
CA VAL A 131 -17.99 10.58 17.76
C VAL A 131 -19.49 10.34 17.90
N VAL A 132 -20.17 9.88 16.84
CA VAL A 132 -21.60 9.57 16.88
C VAL A 132 -21.91 8.45 17.90
N GLY A 133 -20.99 7.48 18.04
CA GLY A 133 -21.08 6.42 19.03
C GLY A 133 -21.06 6.93 20.49
N ILE A 134 -20.44 8.08 20.75
CA ILE A 134 -20.48 8.70 22.08
C ILE A 134 -21.89 9.17 22.42
N PHE A 135 -22.60 9.78 21.44
CA PHE A 135 -23.94 10.37 21.64
C PHE A 135 -25.08 9.37 21.45
N LYS A 136 -24.87 8.28 20.68
CA LYS A 136 -25.90 7.26 20.39
C LYS A 136 -25.52 5.89 21.00
N PRO A 137 -26.14 5.49 22.15
CA PRO A 137 -25.77 4.24 22.85
C PRO A 137 -25.86 2.97 21.98
N ARG A 138 -26.80 2.92 21.05
CA ARG A 138 -26.96 1.78 20.11
C ARG A 138 -25.86 1.68 19.05
N GLN A 139 -25.10 2.74 18.84
CA GLN A 139 -24.02 2.80 17.85
C GLN A 139 -22.62 2.82 18.51
N ARG A 140 -22.57 2.67 19.83
CA ARG A 140 -21.33 2.72 20.60
C ARG A 140 -20.44 1.55 20.27
N VAL A 141 -19.14 1.81 20.09
CA VAL A 141 -18.11 0.77 20.02
C VAL A 141 -18.07 0.04 21.38
N LYS A 142 -18.08 -1.28 21.37
CA LYS A 142 -18.04 -2.07 22.61
C LYS A 142 -16.71 -1.83 23.34
N ALA A 143 -16.77 -1.44 24.60
CA ALA A 143 -15.59 -1.22 25.44
C ALA A 143 -14.70 -2.47 25.52
N SER A 144 -15.28 -3.66 25.57
CA SER A 144 -14.55 -4.92 25.57
C SER A 144 -13.66 -5.08 24.32
N ALA A 145 -14.17 -4.70 23.15
CA ALA A 145 -13.39 -4.77 21.90
C ALA A 145 -12.24 -3.76 21.91
N ILE A 146 -12.43 -2.57 22.50
CA ILE A 146 -11.35 -1.58 22.64
C ILE A 146 -10.27 -2.14 23.58
N VAL A 147 -10.65 -2.63 24.75
CA VAL A 147 -9.71 -3.20 25.73
C VAL A 147 -8.95 -4.38 25.16
N GLU A 148 -9.61 -5.28 24.44
CA GLU A 148 -8.97 -6.39 23.77
C GLU A 148 -7.90 -5.92 22.79
N GLN A 149 -8.21 -4.93 21.96
CA GLN A 149 -7.23 -4.33 21.04
C GLN A 149 -6.10 -3.61 21.80
N MET A 150 -6.40 -2.91 22.91
CA MET A 150 -5.37 -2.28 23.72
C MET A 150 -4.39 -3.30 24.31
N VAL A 151 -4.90 -4.41 24.84
CA VAL A 151 -4.06 -5.51 25.36
C VAL A 151 -3.20 -6.10 24.24
N ARG A 152 -3.80 -6.40 23.10
CA ARG A 152 -3.10 -6.95 21.94
C ARG A 152 -2.00 -6.02 21.42
N ILE A 153 -2.29 -4.72 21.25
CA ILE A 153 -1.32 -3.72 20.82
C ILE A 153 -0.24 -3.51 21.88
N GLY A 154 -0.64 -3.32 23.13
CA GLY A 154 0.24 -2.95 24.23
C GLY A 154 1.16 -4.10 24.67
N SER A 155 0.56 -5.16 25.21
CA SER A 155 1.34 -6.26 25.85
C SER A 155 2.25 -6.99 24.87
N GLU A 156 1.77 -7.22 23.66
CA GLU A 156 2.55 -7.96 22.68
C GLU A 156 3.67 -7.13 22.04
N SER A 157 3.58 -5.79 22.03
CA SER A 157 4.61 -4.92 21.45
C SER A 157 5.60 -4.39 22.47
N LEU A 158 5.27 -4.43 23.77
CA LEU A 158 6.06 -3.84 24.84
C LEU A 158 7.51 -4.35 24.87
N GLY A 159 7.70 -5.67 24.78
CA GLY A 159 9.03 -6.27 24.88
C GLY A 159 9.99 -5.83 23.77
N ILE A 160 9.51 -5.81 22.53
CA ILE A 160 10.34 -5.40 21.40
C ILE A 160 10.60 -3.90 21.40
N ILE A 161 9.61 -3.08 21.75
CA ILE A 161 9.76 -1.63 21.87
C ILE A 161 10.77 -1.31 22.97
N ALA A 162 10.65 -1.95 24.14
CA ALA A 162 11.55 -1.79 25.27
C ALA A 162 13.01 -2.06 24.88
N LEU A 163 13.26 -3.22 24.26
CA LEU A 163 14.59 -3.64 23.84
C LEU A 163 15.18 -2.69 22.79
N VAL A 164 14.41 -2.41 21.72
CA VAL A 164 14.91 -1.58 20.62
C VAL A 164 15.16 -0.15 21.09
N SER A 165 14.28 0.44 21.90
CA SER A 165 14.46 1.81 22.42
C SER A 165 15.68 1.93 23.33
N LEU A 166 15.92 0.93 24.18
CA LEU A 166 17.12 0.87 25.01
C LEU A 166 18.39 0.88 24.13
N LEU A 167 18.41 0.01 23.10
CA LEU A 167 19.56 -0.07 22.17
C LEU A 167 19.75 1.21 21.36
N VAL A 168 18.66 1.82 20.87
CA VAL A 168 18.73 3.09 20.13
C VAL A 168 19.27 4.19 21.03
N GLY A 169 18.78 4.32 22.25
CA GLY A 169 19.30 5.29 23.21
C GLY A 169 20.79 5.11 23.51
N LEU A 170 21.22 3.85 23.66
CA LEU A 170 22.62 3.50 23.85
C LEU A 170 23.48 3.89 22.62
N VAL A 171 23.01 3.62 21.40
CA VAL A 171 23.72 3.95 20.16
C VAL A 171 23.81 5.47 19.98
N VAL A 172 22.70 6.20 20.18
CA VAL A 172 22.68 7.67 20.10
C VAL A 172 23.64 8.27 21.10
N ALA A 173 23.64 7.77 22.34
CA ALA A 173 24.56 8.23 23.36
C ALA A 173 26.03 7.95 23.02
N LEU A 174 26.37 6.75 22.54
CA LEU A 174 27.76 6.42 22.10
C LEU A 174 28.23 7.34 20.99
N GLN A 175 27.36 7.59 20.01
CA GLN A 175 27.68 8.45 18.87
C GLN A 175 27.89 9.90 19.30
N SER A 176 27.02 10.41 20.17
CA SER A 176 27.12 11.76 20.74
C SER A 176 28.32 11.89 21.67
N ALA A 177 28.59 10.88 22.50
CA ALA A 177 29.72 10.86 23.44
C ALA A 177 31.06 10.99 22.74
N ALA A 178 31.26 10.32 21.60
CA ALA A 178 32.47 10.39 20.81
C ALA A 178 32.76 11.84 20.33
N GLN A 179 31.72 12.60 19.98
CA GLN A 179 31.84 13.99 19.56
C GLN A 179 32.03 14.95 20.75
N LEU A 180 31.20 14.81 21.78
CA LEU A 180 31.22 15.69 22.96
C LEU A 180 32.55 15.62 23.72
N ARG A 181 33.17 14.45 23.78
CA ARG A 181 34.48 14.25 24.42
C ARG A 181 35.58 15.07 23.78
N GLN A 182 35.53 15.27 22.45
CA GLN A 182 36.53 16.09 21.75
C GLN A 182 36.49 17.57 22.12
N PHE A 183 35.32 18.03 22.53
CA PHE A 183 35.09 19.42 22.93
C PHE A 183 35.09 19.63 24.46
N GLY A 184 35.27 18.56 25.25
CA GLY A 184 35.18 18.62 26.71
C GLY A 184 33.77 18.92 27.23
N ALA A 185 32.75 18.68 26.40
CA ALA A 185 31.35 19.06 26.64
C ALA A 185 30.49 17.84 27.07
N ASN A 186 31.05 16.91 27.81
CA ASN A 186 30.46 15.62 28.17
C ASN A 186 29.10 15.73 28.86
N ILE A 187 28.87 16.81 29.63
CA ILE A 187 27.64 17.02 30.39
C ILE A 187 26.40 17.11 29.48
N PHE A 188 26.53 17.69 28.30
CA PHE A 188 25.43 17.86 27.34
C PHE A 188 24.91 16.56 26.71
N ILE A 189 25.48 15.41 27.05
CA ILE A 189 24.94 14.12 26.59
C ILE A 189 23.54 13.87 27.13
N ALA A 190 23.24 14.35 28.36
CA ALA A 190 21.93 14.20 28.95
C ALA A 190 20.87 14.97 28.15
N ASP A 191 21.19 16.21 27.73
CA ASP A 191 20.32 17.08 26.93
C ASP A 191 20.05 16.44 25.56
N LEU A 192 21.13 16.03 24.86
CA LEU A 192 21.01 15.47 23.52
C LEU A 192 20.18 14.18 23.51
N VAL A 193 20.47 13.24 24.43
CA VAL A 193 19.75 11.99 24.48
C VAL A 193 18.31 12.23 24.97
N GLY A 194 18.12 13.05 25.99
CA GLY A 194 16.80 13.36 26.53
C GLY A 194 15.88 13.97 25.47
N ILE A 195 16.30 15.03 24.82
CA ILE A 195 15.52 15.72 23.79
C ILE A 195 15.34 14.83 22.55
N ALA A 196 16.42 14.18 22.07
CA ALA A 196 16.34 13.32 20.89
C ALA A 196 15.37 12.15 21.10
N MET A 197 15.38 11.51 22.26
CA MET A 197 14.45 10.43 22.55
C MET A 197 13.00 10.92 22.67
N THR A 198 12.75 11.93 23.49
CA THR A 198 11.37 12.34 23.79
C THR A 198 10.67 13.05 22.62
N ALA A 199 11.39 13.86 21.85
CA ALA A 199 10.80 14.66 20.78
C ALA A 199 10.76 13.98 19.41
N GLU A 200 11.68 13.03 19.15
CA GLU A 200 11.87 12.43 17.82
C GLU A 200 11.95 10.89 17.84
N MET A 201 13.00 10.34 18.45
CA MET A 201 13.33 8.92 18.31
C MET A 201 12.31 7.98 18.96
N GLY A 202 11.81 8.31 20.15
CA GLY A 202 10.82 7.49 20.84
C GLY A 202 9.51 7.33 20.04
N PRO A 203 8.85 8.43 19.66
CA PRO A 203 7.65 8.36 18.82
C PRO A 203 7.87 7.66 17.50
N LEU A 204 8.98 7.98 16.80
CA LEU A 204 9.29 7.45 15.48
C LEU A 204 9.59 5.94 15.53
N MET A 205 10.48 5.50 16.43
CA MET A 205 10.84 4.08 16.57
C MET A 205 9.64 3.24 16.99
N THR A 206 8.85 3.73 17.96
CA THR A 206 7.61 3.06 18.36
C THR A 206 6.66 2.89 17.19
N ALA A 207 6.49 3.94 16.38
CA ALA A 207 5.60 3.90 15.22
C ALA A 207 6.11 2.91 14.14
N ILE A 208 7.40 2.90 13.84
CA ILE A 208 7.98 1.95 12.85
C ILE A 208 7.78 0.50 13.29
N LEU A 209 8.03 0.20 14.57
CA LEU A 209 7.84 -1.14 15.13
C LEU A 209 6.36 -1.55 15.10
N LEU A 210 5.45 -0.64 15.45
CA LEU A 210 4.01 -0.88 15.39
C LEU A 210 3.49 -0.98 13.96
N ALA A 211 4.02 -0.23 13.00
CA ALA A 211 3.68 -0.36 11.59
C ALA A 211 3.99 -1.78 11.08
N GLY A 212 5.17 -2.30 11.43
CA GLY A 212 5.57 -3.65 11.07
C GLY A 212 4.68 -4.73 11.68
N ARG A 213 4.24 -4.56 12.92
CA ARG A 213 3.47 -5.55 13.65
C ARG A 213 1.96 -5.35 13.54
N ILE A 214 1.47 -4.21 14.01
CA ILE A 214 0.02 -3.95 14.09
C ILE A 214 -0.54 -3.54 12.74
N GLY A 215 0.21 -2.76 11.95
CA GLY A 215 -0.17 -2.38 10.59
C GLY A 215 -0.34 -3.59 9.69
N SER A 216 0.64 -4.50 9.70
CA SER A 216 0.57 -5.75 8.94
C SER A 216 -0.53 -6.68 9.42
N ALA A 217 -0.68 -6.88 10.74
CA ALA A 217 -1.72 -7.72 11.32
C ALA A 217 -3.12 -7.20 11.00
N THR A 218 -3.34 -5.88 11.07
CA THR A 218 -4.61 -5.25 10.70
C THR A 218 -4.93 -5.46 9.22
N ALA A 219 -3.93 -5.27 8.35
CA ALA A 219 -4.09 -5.50 6.92
C ALA A 219 -4.39 -6.97 6.61
N ALA A 220 -3.66 -7.91 7.23
CA ALA A 220 -3.87 -9.34 7.05
C ALA A 220 -5.27 -9.80 7.47
N GLU A 221 -5.71 -9.38 8.66
CA GLU A 221 -7.01 -9.77 9.20
C GLU A 221 -8.16 -9.24 8.34
N ILE A 222 -8.16 -7.93 8.00
CA ILE A 222 -9.20 -7.33 7.17
C ILE A 222 -9.14 -7.90 5.74
N ALA A 223 -7.95 -8.14 5.17
CA ALA A 223 -7.79 -8.76 3.86
C ALA A 223 -8.36 -10.17 3.83
N THR A 224 -8.10 -10.99 4.85
CA THR A 224 -8.69 -12.33 4.97
C THR A 224 -10.20 -12.26 5.05
N MET A 225 -10.76 -11.41 5.92
CA MET A 225 -12.22 -11.22 6.03
C MET A 225 -12.86 -10.70 4.73
N THR A 226 -12.11 -9.94 3.94
CA THR A 226 -12.59 -9.45 2.63
C THR A 226 -12.64 -10.59 1.60
N ILE A 227 -11.62 -11.45 1.57
CA ILE A 227 -11.55 -12.59 0.65
C ILE A 227 -12.55 -13.69 1.03
N THR A 228 -12.76 -13.93 2.31
CA THR A 228 -13.76 -14.90 2.81
C THR A 228 -15.18 -14.36 2.81
N GLU A 229 -15.42 -13.17 2.23
CA GLU A 229 -16.73 -12.50 2.14
C GLU A 229 -17.36 -12.15 3.51
N GLU A 230 -16.58 -12.24 4.60
CA GLU A 230 -17.08 -11.87 5.94
C GLU A 230 -17.39 -10.39 6.06
N VAL A 231 -16.66 -9.52 5.35
CA VAL A 231 -16.95 -8.07 5.28
C VAL A 231 -18.31 -7.83 4.61
N ASP A 232 -18.65 -8.59 3.58
CA ASP A 232 -19.94 -8.48 2.91
C ASP A 232 -21.07 -9.09 3.73
N ALA A 233 -20.79 -10.17 4.47
CA ALA A 233 -21.71 -10.69 5.47
C ALA A 233 -22.04 -9.66 6.57
N LEU A 234 -21.06 -8.89 7.04
CA LEU A 234 -21.32 -7.78 7.99
C LEU A 234 -22.27 -6.73 7.38
N LYS A 235 -22.06 -6.35 6.12
CA LYS A 235 -22.94 -5.38 5.41
C LYS A 235 -24.36 -5.90 5.27
N THR A 236 -24.54 -7.17 4.91
CA THR A 236 -25.88 -7.78 4.78
C THR A 236 -26.62 -7.87 6.12
N MET A 237 -25.89 -8.02 7.23
CA MET A 237 -26.45 -7.95 8.58
C MET A 237 -26.73 -6.51 9.06
N GLY A 238 -26.48 -5.49 8.23
CA GLY A 238 -26.64 -4.08 8.60
C GLY A 238 -25.55 -3.55 9.55
N ILE A 239 -24.43 -4.27 9.68
CA ILE A 239 -23.29 -3.86 10.49
C ILE A 239 -22.28 -3.13 9.60
N HIS A 240 -21.96 -1.88 9.94
CA HIS A 240 -20.97 -1.13 9.16
C HIS A 240 -19.55 -1.63 9.43
N PRO A 241 -18.80 -2.12 8.41
CA PRO A 241 -17.49 -2.74 8.62
C PRO A 241 -16.48 -1.82 9.28
N ILE A 242 -16.45 -0.53 8.92
CA ILE A 242 -15.54 0.46 9.52
C ILE A 242 -15.78 0.57 11.02
N ARG A 243 -17.05 0.66 11.44
CA ARG A 243 -17.41 0.75 12.87
C ARG A 243 -17.02 -0.50 13.64
N TYR A 244 -17.13 -1.67 13.02
CA TYR A 244 -16.88 -2.95 13.69
C TYR A 244 -15.39 -3.30 13.73
N LEU A 245 -14.65 -3.08 12.63
CA LEU A 245 -13.26 -3.51 12.48
C LEU A 245 -12.25 -2.40 12.77
N VAL A 246 -12.51 -1.16 12.32
CA VAL A 246 -11.51 -0.08 12.35
C VAL A 246 -11.64 0.77 13.60
N ALA A 247 -12.87 1.16 13.99
CA ALA A 247 -13.06 2.07 15.11
C ALA A 247 -12.53 1.55 16.46
N PRO A 248 -12.64 0.27 16.85
CA PRO A 248 -12.03 -0.24 18.06
C PRO A 248 -10.50 -0.15 18.05
N ARG A 249 -9.86 -0.44 16.89
CA ARG A 249 -8.41 -0.33 16.72
C ARG A 249 -7.93 1.10 16.77
N PHE A 250 -8.66 2.02 16.14
CA PHE A 250 -8.39 3.45 16.18
C PHE A 250 -8.40 3.99 17.61
N LEU A 251 -9.43 3.65 18.40
CA LEU A 251 -9.51 4.07 19.80
C LEU A 251 -8.41 3.43 20.66
N ALA A 252 -8.15 2.16 20.44
CA ALA A 252 -7.10 1.43 21.17
C ALA A 252 -5.71 2.04 20.91
N ILE A 253 -5.33 2.29 19.65
CA ILE A 253 -4.01 2.80 19.32
C ILE A 253 -3.83 4.26 19.78
N THR A 254 -4.91 5.05 19.80
CA THR A 254 -4.89 6.43 20.31
C THR A 254 -4.43 6.50 21.77
N ILE A 255 -4.70 5.46 22.55
CA ILE A 255 -4.31 5.37 23.96
C ILE A 255 -3.00 4.60 24.11
N THR A 256 -2.86 3.45 23.45
CA THR A 256 -1.73 2.55 23.68
C THR A 256 -0.43 3.05 23.07
N GLN A 257 -0.47 3.72 21.92
CA GLN A 257 0.76 4.19 21.27
C GLN A 257 1.47 5.29 22.06
N PRO A 258 0.80 6.35 22.58
CA PRO A 258 1.48 7.30 23.49
C PRO A 258 2.07 6.65 24.72
N LEU A 259 1.37 5.67 25.32
CA LEU A 259 1.89 4.94 26.49
C LEU A 259 3.15 4.14 26.15
N LEU A 260 3.16 3.46 25.01
CA LEU A 260 4.34 2.73 24.52
C LEU A 260 5.49 3.68 24.18
N THR A 261 5.19 4.88 23.67
CA THR A 261 6.19 5.92 23.41
C THR A 261 6.83 6.41 24.70
N VAL A 262 6.06 6.66 25.76
CA VAL A 262 6.63 7.01 27.06
C VAL A 262 7.57 5.91 27.59
N VAL A 263 7.20 4.65 27.43
CA VAL A 263 8.09 3.53 27.81
C VAL A 263 9.36 3.53 26.94
N ALA A 264 9.23 3.79 25.63
CA ALA A 264 10.35 3.90 24.72
C ALA A 264 11.31 5.03 25.11
N ASP A 265 10.77 6.21 25.46
CA ASP A 265 11.53 7.37 25.90
C ASP A 265 12.33 7.05 27.17
N LEU A 266 11.66 6.49 28.19
CA LEU A 266 12.29 6.13 29.44
C LEU A 266 13.43 5.15 29.26
N LEU A 267 13.21 4.10 28.45
CA LEU A 267 14.23 3.08 28.21
C LEU A 267 15.35 3.58 27.30
N GLY A 268 15.06 4.44 26.34
CA GLY A 268 16.06 5.07 25.51
C GLY A 268 16.96 6.03 26.33
N ILE A 269 16.36 6.84 27.20
CA ILE A 269 17.13 7.68 28.14
C ILE A 269 17.97 6.82 29.09
N MET A 270 17.43 5.68 29.55
CA MET A 270 18.18 4.73 30.39
C MET A 270 19.37 4.14 29.63
N GLY A 271 19.24 3.83 28.33
CA GLY A 271 20.36 3.45 27.47
C GLY A 271 21.43 4.53 27.40
N GLY A 272 21.04 5.78 27.24
CA GLY A 272 21.95 6.93 27.27
C GLY A 272 22.62 7.12 28.62
N PHE A 273 21.90 6.94 29.70
CA PHE A 273 22.40 7.01 31.06
C PHE A 273 23.54 5.98 31.31
N VAL A 274 23.38 4.76 30.83
CA VAL A 274 24.42 3.74 30.94
C VAL A 274 25.72 4.20 30.29
N ILE A 275 25.67 4.80 29.09
CA ILE A 275 26.87 5.31 28.41
C ILE A 275 27.46 6.52 29.12
N ALA A 276 26.61 7.43 29.63
CA ALA A 276 27.06 8.60 30.37
C ALA A 276 27.93 8.23 31.58
N ILE A 277 27.54 7.18 32.33
CA ILE A 277 28.27 6.71 33.49
C ILE A 277 29.51 5.88 33.11
N THR A 278 29.36 4.95 32.15
CA THR A 278 30.42 3.96 31.87
C THR A 278 31.49 4.47 30.93
N TYR A 279 31.17 5.39 30.02
CA TYR A 279 32.09 5.86 29.00
C TYR A 279 32.57 7.29 29.21
N LEU A 280 31.72 8.16 29.78
CA LEU A 280 32.03 9.59 30.01
C LEU A 280 32.40 9.88 31.46
N ASP A 281 32.33 8.88 32.36
CA ASP A 281 32.63 9.03 33.81
C ASP A 281 31.78 10.11 34.50
N LEU A 282 30.55 10.34 34.01
CA LEU A 282 29.63 11.28 34.63
C LEU A 282 28.97 10.65 35.86
N SER A 283 28.77 11.43 36.91
CA SER A 283 27.99 10.98 38.06
C SER A 283 26.50 10.92 37.72
N ALA A 284 25.80 9.94 38.30
CA ALA A 284 24.36 9.79 38.11
C ALA A 284 23.56 11.07 38.46
N SER A 285 23.97 11.78 39.52
CA SER A 285 23.34 13.04 39.95
C SER A 285 23.50 14.14 38.92
N VAL A 286 24.68 14.26 38.29
CA VAL A 286 24.95 15.28 37.26
C VAL A 286 24.08 14.98 36.03
N PHE A 287 24.04 13.72 35.55
CA PHE A 287 23.19 13.35 34.42
C PHE A 287 21.71 13.67 34.67
N MET A 288 21.18 13.27 35.84
CA MET A 288 19.78 13.48 36.17
C MET A 288 19.41 14.98 36.33
N ASN A 289 20.29 15.77 36.94
CA ASN A 289 20.05 17.19 37.08
C ASN A 289 20.02 17.92 35.73
N GLU A 290 20.96 17.57 34.84
CA GLU A 290 21.03 18.13 33.49
C GLU A 290 19.81 17.70 32.66
N LEU A 291 19.47 16.39 32.67
CA LEU A 291 18.31 15.87 31.99
C LEU A 291 16.99 16.61 32.40
N ILE A 292 16.78 16.80 33.72
CA ILE A 292 15.60 17.49 34.22
C ILE A 292 15.62 18.97 33.80
N GLY A 293 16.78 19.61 33.77
CA GLY A 293 16.96 20.98 33.33
C GLY A 293 16.72 21.19 31.83
N ALA A 294 17.10 20.21 31.01
CA ALA A 294 17.01 20.25 29.55
C ALA A 294 15.62 19.93 29.02
N LEU A 295 14.95 18.92 29.61
CA LEU A 295 13.63 18.47 29.16
C LEU A 295 12.55 19.52 29.41
N ARG A 296 11.94 19.99 28.35
CA ARG A 296 10.80 20.92 28.40
C ARG A 296 9.50 20.16 28.20
N VAL A 297 8.44 20.65 28.81
CA VAL A 297 7.08 20.15 28.60
C VAL A 297 6.70 20.17 27.12
N LYS A 298 7.22 21.13 26.36
CA LYS A 298 7.04 21.22 24.91
C LYS A 298 7.55 19.97 24.20
N ASP A 299 8.73 19.46 24.53
CA ASP A 299 9.36 18.32 23.88
C ASP A 299 8.53 17.04 24.10
N LEU A 300 8.07 16.84 25.32
CA LEU A 300 7.20 15.72 25.69
C LEU A 300 5.84 15.79 24.97
N LEU A 301 5.21 16.97 24.95
CA LEU A 301 3.94 17.15 24.25
C LEU A 301 4.08 16.96 22.73
N THR A 302 5.17 17.46 22.14
CA THR A 302 5.47 17.27 20.72
C THR A 302 5.58 15.78 20.39
N GLY A 303 6.36 15.03 21.17
CA GLY A 303 6.51 13.58 20.99
C GLY A 303 5.18 12.83 21.12
N LEU A 304 4.37 13.17 22.12
CA LEU A 304 3.06 12.54 22.33
C LEU A 304 2.07 12.86 21.20
N ILE A 305 2.03 14.09 20.69
CA ILE A 305 1.19 14.48 19.55
C ILE A 305 1.62 13.72 18.28
N LYS A 306 2.94 13.66 18.02
CA LYS A 306 3.50 12.86 16.93
C LYS A 306 3.08 11.40 17.07
N SER A 307 3.23 10.80 18.26
CA SER A 307 2.92 9.39 18.48
C SER A 307 1.45 9.06 18.19
N VAL A 308 0.51 9.89 18.64
CA VAL A 308 -0.92 9.71 18.34
C VAL A 308 -1.17 9.75 16.84
N SER A 309 -0.61 10.75 16.15
CA SER A 309 -0.77 10.93 14.71
C SER A 309 -0.21 9.74 13.92
N PHE A 310 0.96 9.23 14.33
CA PHE A 310 1.58 8.05 13.72
C PHE A 310 0.73 6.78 13.92
N GLY A 311 0.14 6.62 15.11
CA GLY A 311 -0.79 5.53 15.38
C GLY A 311 -2.00 5.52 14.45
N TRP A 312 -2.55 6.68 14.20
CA TRP A 312 -3.66 6.83 13.26
C TRP A 312 -3.24 6.44 11.84
N ILE A 313 -2.09 6.90 11.37
CA ILE A 313 -1.55 6.53 10.06
C ILE A 313 -1.44 5.01 9.94
N ILE A 314 -0.89 4.33 10.95
CA ILE A 314 -0.69 2.87 10.95
C ILE A 314 -2.01 2.12 10.79
N VAL A 315 -3.02 2.46 11.60
CA VAL A 315 -4.33 1.79 11.57
C VAL A 315 -5.05 2.05 10.27
N PHE A 316 -5.05 3.31 9.78
CA PHE A 316 -5.77 3.64 8.55
C PHE A 316 -5.12 3.03 7.31
N VAL A 317 -3.80 3.03 7.22
CA VAL A 317 -3.09 2.37 6.11
C VAL A 317 -3.32 0.86 6.14
N GLY A 318 -3.23 0.24 7.32
CA GLY A 318 -3.50 -1.19 7.49
C GLY A 318 -4.91 -1.56 7.06
N ALA A 319 -5.90 -0.84 7.54
CA ALA A 319 -7.30 -1.07 7.19
C ALA A 319 -7.58 -0.82 5.70
N HIS A 320 -7.06 0.27 5.15
CA HIS A 320 -7.23 0.61 3.73
C HIS A 320 -6.68 -0.47 2.81
N ARG A 321 -5.46 -0.95 3.07
CA ARG A 321 -4.85 -2.03 2.30
C ARG A 321 -5.60 -3.35 2.45
N GLY A 322 -6.11 -3.63 3.66
CA GLY A 322 -6.93 -4.80 3.91
C GLY A 322 -8.23 -4.81 3.11
N PHE A 323 -8.96 -3.69 3.07
CA PHE A 323 -10.20 -3.57 2.30
C PHE A 323 -10.00 -3.58 0.77
N GLN A 324 -8.81 -3.21 0.29
CA GLN A 324 -8.49 -3.17 -1.14
C GLN A 324 -7.92 -4.48 -1.69
N VAL A 325 -7.83 -5.52 -0.88
CA VAL A 325 -7.25 -6.80 -1.30
C VAL A 325 -7.96 -7.36 -2.53
N LYS A 326 -7.18 -7.92 -3.44
CA LYS A 326 -7.66 -8.63 -4.63
C LYS A 326 -6.89 -9.94 -4.78
N GLY A 327 -7.56 -10.97 -5.25
CA GLY A 327 -6.97 -12.32 -5.35
C GLY A 327 -7.08 -13.07 -4.03
N GLY A 328 -6.59 -14.30 -3.98
CA GLY A 328 -6.66 -15.18 -2.82
C GLY A 328 -5.57 -14.91 -1.77
N ALA A 329 -4.99 -15.98 -1.23
CA ALA A 329 -3.95 -15.91 -0.19
C ALA A 329 -2.72 -15.07 -0.58
N GLU A 330 -2.34 -15.05 -1.85
CA GLU A 330 -1.26 -14.20 -2.37
C GLU A 330 -1.59 -12.72 -2.18
N GLY A 331 -2.84 -12.32 -2.44
CA GLY A 331 -3.32 -10.94 -2.24
C GLY A 331 -3.20 -10.49 -0.79
N VAL A 332 -3.45 -11.37 0.19
CA VAL A 332 -3.25 -11.07 1.62
C VAL A 332 -1.77 -10.75 1.90
N GLY A 333 -0.84 -11.55 1.37
CA GLY A 333 0.59 -11.30 1.51
C GLY A 333 1.01 -9.95 0.93
N ILE A 334 0.50 -9.60 -0.26
CA ILE A 334 0.77 -8.30 -0.89
C ILE A 334 0.16 -7.14 -0.07
N ALA A 335 -1.05 -7.29 0.43
CA ALA A 335 -1.71 -6.26 1.23
C ALA A 335 -0.94 -5.99 2.54
N THR A 336 -0.46 -7.03 3.22
CA THR A 336 0.32 -6.92 4.45
C THR A 336 1.64 -6.19 4.23
N THR A 337 2.44 -6.62 3.26
CA THR A 337 3.74 -6.01 2.98
C THR A 337 3.59 -4.56 2.49
N SER A 338 2.63 -4.30 1.60
CA SER A 338 2.32 -2.94 1.12
C SER A 338 1.86 -2.03 2.25
N SER A 339 1.10 -2.55 3.22
CA SER A 339 0.66 -1.80 4.40
C SER A 339 1.85 -1.29 5.22
N VAL A 340 2.82 -2.17 5.51
CA VAL A 340 4.02 -1.81 6.29
C VAL A 340 4.82 -0.72 5.58
N VAL A 341 5.13 -0.93 4.31
CA VAL A 341 5.94 0.03 3.54
C VAL A 341 5.25 1.39 3.44
N GLN A 342 3.95 1.40 3.14
CA GLN A 342 3.20 2.65 3.04
C GLN A 342 3.05 3.34 4.39
N ALA A 343 2.81 2.60 5.47
CA ALA A 343 2.69 3.17 6.81
C ALA A 343 4.01 3.81 7.26
N ILE A 344 5.14 3.12 7.10
CA ILE A 344 6.46 3.66 7.45
C ILE A 344 6.76 4.93 6.63
N PHE A 345 6.51 4.90 5.32
CA PHE A 345 6.71 6.07 4.46
C PHE A 345 5.89 7.28 4.93
N LEU A 346 4.61 7.08 5.22
CA LEU A 346 3.74 8.17 5.67
C LEU A 346 4.09 8.64 7.09
N VAL A 347 4.53 7.76 7.97
CA VAL A 347 5.02 8.12 9.30
C VAL A 347 6.26 9.01 9.20
N ILE A 348 7.25 8.63 8.38
CA ILE A 348 8.46 9.45 8.18
C ILE A 348 8.11 10.81 7.55
N ALA A 349 7.21 10.84 6.56
CA ALA A 349 6.76 12.08 5.95
C ALA A 349 6.02 12.99 6.95
N ALA A 350 5.16 12.40 7.79
CA ALA A 350 4.47 13.12 8.86
C ALA A 350 5.43 13.61 9.93
N ASP A 351 6.45 12.82 10.29
CA ASP A 351 7.48 13.21 11.24
C ASP A 351 8.25 14.45 10.75
N ALA A 352 8.70 14.44 9.50
CA ALA A 352 9.35 15.60 8.89
C ALA A 352 8.44 16.85 8.88
N PHE A 353 7.14 16.67 8.59
CA PHE A 353 6.16 17.75 8.63
C PHE A 353 5.98 18.31 10.04
N PHE A 354 5.81 17.45 11.06
CA PHE A 354 5.68 17.88 12.45
C PHE A 354 6.95 18.55 12.97
N SER A 355 8.14 18.03 12.60
CA SER A 355 9.40 18.63 13.00
C SER A 355 9.54 20.04 12.43
N LEU A 356 9.14 20.25 11.17
CA LEU A 356 9.08 21.59 10.59
C LEU A 356 8.09 22.51 11.34
N LEU A 357 6.90 21.99 11.68
CA LEU A 357 5.84 22.76 12.34
C LEU A 357 6.18 23.18 13.77
N PHE A 358 6.89 22.33 14.53
CA PHE A 358 7.14 22.56 15.96
C PHE A 358 8.46 23.27 16.23
N TYR A 359 9.46 23.18 15.32
CA TYR A 359 10.79 23.73 15.54
C TYR A 359 11.11 24.96 14.66
N PHE A 360 10.33 25.21 13.63
CA PHE A 360 10.39 26.39 12.77
C PHE A 360 9.06 27.15 12.77
#